data_2f25cca2a3aadd2b5f5c17b54c38094e
#
_entry.id   2f25cca2a3aadd2b5f5c17b54c38094e
#
_cell.length_a   1.000
_cell.length_b   1.000
_cell.length_c   1.000
_cell.angle_alpha   90.00
_cell.angle_beta   90.00
_cell.angle_gamma   90.00
#
_symmetry.space_group_name_H-M   'P 1'
#
loop_
_entity.id
_entity.type
_entity.pdbx_description
1 polymer ?
#
loop_
_entity_poly.entity_id
_entity_poly.type
_entity_poly.pdbx_seq_one_letter_code
_entity_poly.pdbx_strand_id
1 'polypeptide(L)'
;MQRRDFITLLVATVVTWPLAAKAQQLIGAWRATNDCFLAAFILTRNGRAQAVYLSGERDDNAAWTLDDGTLRITSQAFPLDRFTGRLTHDRVEADYVWHDLEKDTLNRQTCVFERFTPPGGAART
;
A
#
# COMPACT_ATOMS: atom_id res chain seq x y z
N MET A 1 -6.36 -9.14 -34.89
CA MET A 1 -5.91 -9.55 -34.72
C MET A 1 -5.93 -10.24 -34.94
N GLN A 2 -5.99 -10.79 -34.92
CA GLN A 2 -5.86 -11.31 -34.90
C GLN A 2 -5.46 -12.12 -34.89
N ARG A 3 -5.27 -12.36 -35.29
CA ARG A 3 -4.57 -13.16 -34.90
C ARG A 3 -3.39 -12.85 -34.58
N ARG A 4 -2.88 -12.06 -35.33
CA ARG A 4 -1.63 -11.62 -34.98
C ARG A 4 -1.74 -10.56 -33.94
N ASP A 5 -2.69 -9.72 -34.07
CA ASP A 5 -3.06 -8.86 -32.99
C ASP A 5 -3.49 -9.65 -31.79
N PHE A 6 -4.11 -10.76 -32.03
CA PHE A 6 -4.49 -11.64 -30.97
C PHE A 6 -3.27 -12.16 -30.23
N ILE A 7 -2.23 -12.53 -30.97
CA ILE A 7 -1.00 -12.99 -30.35
C ILE A 7 -0.35 -11.87 -29.54
N THR A 8 -0.36 -10.65 -30.06
CA THR A 8 0.18 -9.52 -29.35
C THR A 8 -0.58 -9.27 -28.06
N LEU A 9 -1.89 -9.41 -28.10
CA LEU A 9 -2.70 -9.25 -26.90
C LEU A 9 -2.38 -10.32 -25.86
N LEU A 10 -2.13 -11.53 -26.27
CA LEU A 10 -1.75 -12.59 -25.35
C LEU A 10 -0.45 -12.28 -24.66
N VAL A 11 0.53 -11.76 -25.40
CA VAL A 11 1.80 -11.41 -24.80
C VAL A 11 1.62 -10.29 -23.78
N ALA A 12 0.83 -9.28 -24.11
CA ALA A 12 0.58 -8.19 -23.20
C ALA A 12 -0.14 -8.68 -21.94
N THR A 13 -1.08 -9.59 -22.10
CA THR A 13 -1.79 -10.14 -20.96
C THR A 13 -0.85 -10.90 -20.04
N VAL A 14 0.07 -11.68 -20.60
CA VAL A 14 1.02 -12.42 -19.79
C VAL A 14 1.92 -11.46 -19.01
N VAL A 15 2.36 -10.37 -19.64
CA VAL A 15 3.22 -9.40 -18.96
C VAL A 15 2.50 -8.72 -17.79
N THR A 16 1.22 -8.38 -17.97
CA THR A 16 0.48 -7.68 -16.91
C THR A 16 -0.03 -8.61 -15.82
N TRP A 17 -0.16 -9.88 -16.10
CA TRP A 17 -0.74 -10.82 -15.17
C TRP A 17 -0.02 -10.86 -13.81
N PRO A 18 1.32 -10.96 -13.76
CA PRO A 18 1.99 -10.97 -12.47
C PRO A 18 1.77 -9.70 -11.65
N LEU A 19 1.67 -8.55 -12.31
CA LEU A 19 1.40 -7.30 -11.60
C LEU A 19 -0.01 -7.31 -11.01
N ALA A 20 -0.98 -7.80 -11.75
CA ALA A 20 -2.34 -7.90 -11.24
C ALA A 20 -2.42 -8.86 -10.05
N ALA A 21 -1.70 -9.97 -10.11
CA ALA A 21 -1.67 -10.92 -9.01
C ALA A 21 -1.03 -10.31 -7.77
N LYS A 22 0.05 -9.55 -7.93
CA LYS A 22 0.68 -8.87 -6.80
C LYS A 22 -0.23 -7.81 -6.20
N ALA A 23 -0.93 -7.07 -7.05
CA ALA A 23 -1.88 -6.07 -6.56
C ALA A 23 -2.97 -6.74 -5.73
N GLN A 24 -3.47 -7.89 -6.18
CA GLN A 24 -4.49 -8.62 -5.43
C GLN A 24 -3.97 -9.12 -4.09
N GLN A 25 -2.71 -9.51 -4.04
CA GLN A 25 -2.11 -9.94 -2.77
C GLN A 25 -2.00 -8.81 -1.77
N LEU A 26 -1.97 -7.58 -2.22
CA LEU A 26 -1.85 -6.42 -1.33
C LEU A 26 -3.20 -5.95 -0.79
N ILE A 27 -4.30 -6.31 -1.43
CA ILE A 27 -5.61 -5.88 -0.98
C ILE A 27 -5.91 -6.48 0.39
N GLY A 28 -6.39 -5.64 1.30
CA GLY A 28 -6.72 -6.06 2.65
C GLY A 28 -6.10 -5.15 3.69
N ALA A 29 -6.08 -5.61 4.93
CA ALA A 29 -5.64 -4.82 6.06
C ALA A 29 -4.25 -5.25 6.51
N TRP A 30 -3.44 -4.26 6.87
CA TRP A 30 -2.06 -4.43 7.28
C TRP A 30 -1.81 -3.58 8.51
N ARG A 31 -1.03 -4.10 9.44
CA ARG A 31 -0.65 -3.34 10.63
C ARG A 31 0.84 -3.43 10.86
N ALA A 32 1.40 -2.39 11.39
CA ALA A 32 2.82 -2.34 11.70
C ALA A 32 3.16 -3.28 12.84
N THR A 33 4.29 -3.96 12.71
CA THR A 33 4.81 -4.83 13.76
C THR A 33 5.74 -4.08 14.71
N ASN A 34 6.11 -2.86 14.34
CA ASN A 34 6.95 -1.98 15.15
C ASN A 34 6.25 -0.64 15.28
N ASP A 35 6.86 0.28 16.01
CA ASP A 35 6.27 1.61 16.24
C ASP A 35 6.46 2.51 15.03
N CYS A 36 5.69 2.25 13.99
CA CYS A 36 5.72 3.04 12.78
C CYS A 36 4.70 4.18 12.89
N PHE A 37 5.05 5.36 12.42
CA PHE A 37 4.13 6.49 12.41
C PHE A 37 2.84 6.15 11.67
N LEU A 38 2.94 5.42 10.57
CA LEU A 38 1.78 4.82 9.93
C LEU A 38 1.53 3.48 10.61
N ALA A 39 0.52 3.42 11.46
CA ALA A 39 0.30 2.24 12.30
C ALA A 39 -0.40 1.12 11.56
N ALA A 40 -1.29 1.46 10.63
CA ALA A 40 -2.04 0.45 9.88
C ALA A 40 -2.61 1.07 8.61
N PHE A 41 -2.90 0.21 7.64
CA PHE A 41 -3.58 0.67 6.42
C PHE A 41 -4.44 -0.46 5.87
N ILE A 42 -5.45 -0.05 5.11
CA ILE A 42 -6.33 -0.99 4.41
C ILE A 42 -6.32 -0.58 2.94
N LEU A 43 -6.01 -1.54 2.07
CA LEU A 43 -5.95 -1.32 0.64
C LEU A 43 -7.17 -1.95 -0.02
N THR A 44 -7.85 -1.20 -0.86
CA THR A 44 -9.03 -1.66 -1.56
C THR A 44 -8.75 -1.76 -3.06
N ARG A 45 -9.64 -2.46 -3.77
CA ARG A 45 -9.42 -2.76 -5.18
C ARG A 45 -9.39 -1.54 -6.08
N ASN A 46 -10.05 -0.47 -5.68
CA ASN A 46 -10.20 0.70 -6.54
C ASN A 46 -9.06 1.70 -6.38
N GLY A 47 -7.95 1.29 -5.78
CA GLY A 47 -6.82 2.19 -5.57
C GLY A 47 -6.99 3.12 -4.39
N ARG A 48 -8.02 2.91 -3.59
CA ARG A 48 -8.24 3.71 -2.38
C ARG A 48 -7.62 3.01 -1.20
N ALA A 49 -7.30 3.78 -0.20
CA ALA A 49 -6.71 3.26 1.02
C ALA A 49 -7.26 4.00 2.22
N GLN A 50 -7.25 3.31 3.35
CA GLN A 50 -7.50 3.95 4.63
C GLN A 50 -6.21 3.86 5.41
N ALA A 51 -5.79 4.96 6.01
CA ALA A 51 -4.56 5.02 6.78
C ALA A 51 -4.90 5.38 8.22
N VAL A 52 -4.25 4.68 9.15
CA VAL A 52 -4.38 4.93 10.58
C VAL A 52 -2.99 5.21 11.12
N TYR A 53 -2.85 6.35 11.78
CA TYR A 53 -1.55 6.79 12.26
C TYR A 53 -1.39 6.52 13.75
N LEU A 54 -0.16 6.44 14.18
CA LEU A 54 0.17 6.16 15.57
C LEU A 54 -0.44 7.21 16.50
N SER A 55 -0.60 8.43 16.01
CA SER A 55 -1.24 9.53 16.75
C SER A 55 -2.73 9.32 16.96
N GLY A 56 -3.33 8.36 16.25
CA GLY A 56 -4.78 8.16 16.27
C GLY A 56 -5.50 8.83 15.11
N GLU A 57 -4.81 9.63 14.32
CA GLU A 57 -5.41 10.24 13.15
C GLU A 57 -5.70 9.20 12.09
N ARG A 58 -6.70 9.47 11.27
CA ARG A 58 -7.11 8.58 10.19
C ARG A 58 -7.27 9.37 8.90
N ASP A 59 -6.98 8.72 7.80
CA ASP A 59 -7.27 9.25 6.48
C ASP A 59 -8.02 8.19 5.70
N ASP A 60 -9.31 8.40 5.51
CA ASP A 60 -10.15 7.46 4.76
C ASP A 60 -10.10 7.72 3.26
N ASN A 61 -9.42 8.76 2.84
CA ASN A 61 -9.30 9.15 1.43
C ASN A 61 -7.89 9.02 0.90
N ALA A 62 -7.09 8.19 1.52
CA ALA A 62 -5.76 7.90 1.00
C ALA A 62 -5.87 7.09 -0.29
N ALA A 63 -4.78 7.01 -1.01
CA ALA A 63 -4.71 6.27 -2.26
C ALA A 63 -3.45 5.42 -2.28
N TRP A 64 -3.51 4.32 -3.05
CA TRP A 64 -2.34 3.48 -3.19
C TRP A 64 -2.14 3.11 -4.66
N THR A 65 -0.90 2.88 -5.00
CA THR A 65 -0.52 2.39 -6.31
C THR A 65 0.54 1.32 -6.15
N LEU A 66 0.58 0.42 -7.11
CA LEU A 66 1.66 -0.55 -7.22
C LEU A 66 2.36 -0.31 -8.54
N ASP A 67 3.62 0.07 -8.46
CA ASP A 67 4.40 0.45 -9.64
C ASP A 67 5.72 -0.31 -9.60
N ASP A 68 5.89 -1.23 -10.54
CA ASP A 68 7.10 -2.03 -10.65
C ASP A 68 7.46 -2.72 -9.33
N GLY A 69 6.43 -3.31 -8.70
CA GLY A 69 6.63 -4.03 -7.44
C GLY A 69 6.74 -3.15 -6.21
N THR A 70 6.65 -1.84 -6.37
CA THR A 70 6.73 -0.90 -5.26
C THR A 70 5.35 -0.40 -4.91
N LEU A 71 4.97 -0.61 -3.65
CA LEU A 71 3.71 -0.09 -3.10
C LEU A 71 3.94 1.33 -2.62
N ARG A 72 3.09 2.24 -3.10
CA ARG A 72 3.11 3.63 -2.65
C ARG A 72 1.76 3.97 -2.08
N ILE A 73 1.76 4.65 -0.95
CA ILE A 73 0.54 5.13 -0.32
C ILE A 73 0.69 6.65 -0.15
N THR A 74 -0.32 7.38 -0.61
CA THR A 74 -0.36 8.83 -0.44
C THR A 74 -1.53 9.18 0.43
N SER A 75 -1.33 10.14 1.34
CA SER A 75 -2.33 10.55 2.31
C SER A 75 -2.60 12.02 2.18
N GLN A 76 -3.86 12.39 2.23
CA GLN A 76 -4.23 13.81 2.24
C GLN A 76 -4.00 14.44 3.59
N ALA A 77 -4.03 13.63 4.65
CA ALA A 77 -3.75 14.14 6.00
C ALA A 77 -2.29 14.53 6.17
N PHE A 78 -1.40 13.80 5.50
CA PHE A 78 0.04 14.04 5.59
C PHE A 78 0.63 14.03 4.19
N PRO A 79 0.38 15.07 3.39
CA PRO A 79 0.73 15.04 1.97
C PRO A 79 2.22 15.05 1.68
N LEU A 80 3.04 15.41 2.65
CA LEU A 80 4.49 15.42 2.46
C LEU A 80 5.14 14.09 2.83
N ASP A 81 4.38 13.18 3.41
CA ASP A 81 4.93 11.88 3.78
C ASP A 81 5.16 11.02 2.55
N ARG A 82 6.13 10.13 2.64
CA ARG A 82 6.48 9.20 1.58
C ARG A 82 6.47 7.78 2.13
N PHE A 83 5.68 6.93 1.51
CA PHE A 83 5.64 5.52 1.84
C PHE A 83 6.09 4.73 0.61
N THR A 84 7.14 3.93 0.78
CA THR A 84 7.67 3.10 -0.30
C THR A 84 7.81 1.68 0.25
N GLY A 85 6.96 0.78 -0.19
CA GLY A 85 6.91 -0.56 0.38
C GLY A 85 7.04 -1.65 -0.67
N ARG A 86 7.38 -2.84 -0.20
CA ARG A 86 7.47 -4.02 -1.03
C ARG A 86 6.85 -5.19 -0.30
N LEU A 87 6.12 -6.01 -1.04
CA LEU A 87 5.58 -7.26 -0.51
C LEU A 87 6.70 -8.29 -0.53
N THR A 88 7.03 -8.81 0.65
CA THR A 88 8.05 -9.84 0.82
C THR A 88 7.41 -10.99 1.60
N HIS A 89 7.16 -12.11 0.91
CA HIS A 89 6.38 -13.20 1.49
C HIS A 89 5.01 -12.67 1.92
N ASP A 90 4.69 -12.71 3.20
CA ASP A 90 3.40 -12.25 3.71
C ASP A 90 3.52 -10.93 4.47
N ARG A 91 4.57 -10.18 4.21
CA ARG A 91 4.83 -8.92 4.90
C ARG A 91 5.04 -7.80 3.90
N VAL A 92 4.74 -6.60 4.32
CA VAL A 92 5.11 -5.41 3.57
C VAL A 92 6.24 -4.74 4.34
N GLU A 93 7.39 -4.61 3.70
CA GLU A 93 8.52 -3.88 4.26
C GLU A 93 8.58 -2.53 3.59
N ALA A 94 8.56 -1.49 4.39
CA ALA A 94 8.43 -0.14 3.87
C ALA A 94 9.44 0.81 4.46
N ASP A 95 9.81 1.76 3.62
CA ASP A 95 10.59 2.91 4.01
C ASP A 95 9.60 4.05 4.16
N TYR A 96 9.49 4.62 5.34
CA TYR A 96 8.52 5.65 5.61
C TYR A 96 9.23 6.95 6.02
N VAL A 97 8.95 8.02 5.28
CA VAL A 97 9.52 9.33 5.54
C VAL A 97 8.39 10.28 5.88
N TRP A 98 8.47 10.94 7.02
CA TRP A 98 7.46 11.92 7.40
C TRP A 98 8.11 13.23 7.79
N HIS A 99 7.34 14.28 7.63
CA HIS A 99 7.80 15.63 7.93
C HIS A 99 7.27 16.06 9.28
N ASP A 100 8.17 16.37 10.20
CA ASP A 100 7.81 16.91 11.49
C ASP A 100 7.68 18.43 11.35
N LEU A 101 6.45 18.91 11.38
CA LEU A 101 6.18 20.33 11.14
C LEU A 101 6.70 21.22 12.26
N GLU A 102 6.73 20.73 13.49
CA GLU A 102 7.21 21.52 14.60
C GLU A 102 8.71 21.77 14.51
N LYS A 103 9.45 20.74 14.13
CA LYS A 103 10.91 20.82 14.06
C LYS A 103 11.40 21.13 12.67
N ASP A 104 10.51 21.08 11.68
CA ASP A 104 10.86 21.26 10.27
C ASP A 104 11.95 20.30 9.85
N THR A 105 11.80 19.04 10.22
CA THR A 105 12.75 17.99 9.90
C THR A 105 12.06 16.86 9.18
N LEU A 106 12.82 16.17 8.32
CA LEU A 106 12.38 14.93 7.71
C LEU A 106 12.88 13.77 8.56
N ASN A 107 11.97 12.87 8.88
CA ASN A 107 12.29 11.69 9.67
C ASN A 107 12.04 10.46 8.83
N ARG A 108 12.87 9.45 9.01
CA ARG A 108 12.77 8.22 8.25
C ARG A 108 12.80 7.03 9.19
N GLN A 109 11.98 6.03 8.89
CA GLN A 109 12.03 4.78 9.63
C GLN A 109 11.68 3.63 8.70
N THR A 110 12.13 2.46 9.07
CA THR A 110 11.76 1.22 8.39
C THR A 110 10.58 0.62 9.12
N CYS A 111 9.53 0.33 8.38
CA CYS A 111 8.30 -0.23 8.94
C CYS A 111 8.05 -1.59 8.33
N VAL A 112 7.62 -2.53 9.13
CA VAL A 112 7.24 -3.86 8.67
C VAL A 112 5.79 -4.08 9.05
N PHE A 113 4.99 -4.46 8.07
CA PHE A 113 3.55 -4.66 8.25
C PHE A 113 3.21 -6.11 7.98
N GLU A 114 2.28 -6.63 8.74
CA GLU A 114 1.73 -7.95 8.48
C GLU A 114 0.22 -7.88 8.39
N ARG A 115 -0.37 -8.88 7.74
CA ARG A 115 -1.80 -8.91 7.57
C ARG A 115 -2.51 -9.06 8.89
N PHE A 116 -3.67 -8.44 8.99
CA PHE A 116 -4.51 -8.67 10.14
C PHE A 116 -5.98 -8.58 9.73
N THR A 117 -6.84 -9.10 10.60
CA THR A 117 -8.27 -9.06 10.39
C THR A 117 -8.85 -8.05 11.35
N PRO A 118 -9.35 -6.90 10.85
CA PRO A 118 -9.95 -5.91 11.73
C PRO A 118 -11.15 -6.49 12.47
N PRO A 119 -11.34 -6.15 13.73
CA PRO A 119 -12.47 -6.69 14.50
C PRO A 119 -13.80 -6.31 13.86
N GLY A 120 -14.64 -7.32 13.66
CA GLY A 120 -16.01 -7.13 13.23
C GLY A 120 -16.21 -6.67 11.82
N GLY A 121 -15.20 -6.21 11.12
CA GLY A 121 -15.34 -5.61 9.81
C GLY A 121 -14.89 -6.47 8.66
N ALA A 122 -13.75 -7.12 8.81
CA ALA A 122 -13.12 -7.82 7.70
C ALA A 122 -13.95 -9.00 7.20
N ALA A 123 -14.74 -9.59 8.05
CA ALA A 123 -15.53 -10.74 7.66
C ALA A 123 -16.55 -10.41 6.58
N ARG A 124 -16.88 -9.15 6.42
CA ARG A 124 -17.89 -8.73 5.46
C ARG A 124 -17.34 -8.08 4.21
N THR A 125 -16.07 -7.92 4.13
CA THR A 125 -15.45 -7.28 2.96
C THR A 125 -14.63 -8.23 2.11
#